data_e32d9cd6ce592f822f8b598725bad154
#
_entry.id   e32d9cd6ce592f822f8b598725bad154
#
_cell.length_a   1.000
_cell.length_b   1.000
_cell.length_c   1.000
_cell.angle_alpha   90.00
_cell.angle_beta   90.00
_cell.angle_gamma   90.00
#
_symmetry.space_group_name_H-M   'P 1'
#
loop_
_entity.id
_entity.type
_entity.pdbx_description
1 polymer ?
#
loop_
_entity_poly.entity_id
_entity_poly.type
_entity_poly.pdbx_seq_one_letter_code
_entity_poly.pdbx_strand_id
1 'polypeptide(L)'
;VKAGAQWIQYLLSLVPDCPWQHIVFTLPCQYWSLVFHNRWLLAEMSRIAADVIQEICRQTDVVPGIFTVIHTWGRDQQWHPHIHLSTTAGGVTPDHTWKNLHFYARKVMSMWRYRITRLLSRKYPELVIPDALAVEGSSRRDWNRFLDSHYRRGWNVNVSRVMDNATHVAVYFGSYLK
;
A
#
# COMPACT_ATOMS: atom_id res chain seq x y z
N VAL A 1 3.57 -24.96 8.29
CA VAL A 1 4.87 -24.62 8.91
C VAL A 1 6.00 -24.71 7.88
N LYS A 2 6.10 -25.79 7.07
CA LYS A 2 7.20 -26.00 6.10
C LYS A 2 7.19 -24.97 4.95
N ALA A 3 6.02 -24.67 4.38
CA ALA A 3 5.88 -23.70 3.28
C ALA A 3 6.26 -22.27 3.68
N GLY A 4 5.86 -21.82 4.88
CA GLY A 4 6.23 -20.51 5.39
C GLY A 4 7.74 -20.34 5.60
N ALA A 5 8.41 -21.38 6.12
CA ALA A 5 9.87 -21.37 6.30
C ALA A 5 10.62 -21.31 4.96
N GLN A 6 10.16 -22.08 3.95
CA GLN A 6 10.73 -22.04 2.60
C GLN A 6 10.55 -20.67 1.95
N TRP A 7 9.38 -20.06 2.11
CA TRP A 7 9.11 -18.72 1.59
C TRP A 7 10.00 -17.65 2.25
N ILE A 8 10.18 -17.72 3.57
CA ILE A 8 11.09 -16.80 4.30
C ILE A 8 12.51 -16.91 3.75
N GLN A 9 13.04 -18.14 3.61
CA GLN A 9 14.38 -18.33 3.04
C GLN A 9 14.48 -17.82 1.60
N TYR A 10 13.47 -18.06 0.77
CA TYR A 10 13.44 -17.56 -0.59
C TYR A 10 13.43 -16.01 -0.60
N LEU A 11 12.59 -15.36 0.22
CA LEU A 11 12.57 -13.91 0.30
C LEU A 11 13.93 -13.35 0.74
N LEU A 12 14.55 -13.95 1.76
CA LEU A 12 15.88 -13.54 2.24
C LEU A 12 16.97 -13.69 1.20
N SER A 13 16.82 -14.61 0.23
CA SER A 13 17.78 -14.72 -0.87
C SER A 13 17.63 -13.63 -1.94
N LEU A 14 16.49 -12.94 -1.97
CA LEU A 14 16.17 -11.90 -2.95
C LEU A 14 16.40 -10.49 -2.45
N VAL A 15 16.25 -10.26 -1.14
CA VAL A 15 16.29 -8.91 -0.56
C VAL A 15 17.65 -8.62 0.07
N PRO A 16 18.17 -7.37 -0.05
CA PRO A 16 19.43 -7.02 0.57
C PRO A 16 19.34 -7.02 2.10
N ASP A 17 20.42 -7.44 2.75
CA ASP A 17 20.57 -7.35 4.21
C ASP A 17 20.94 -5.93 4.61
N CYS A 18 19.95 -5.10 4.84
CA CYS A 18 20.06 -3.70 5.20
C CYS A 18 18.85 -3.31 6.08
N PRO A 19 18.82 -2.09 6.62
CA PRO A 19 17.64 -1.61 7.35
C PRO A 19 16.40 -1.51 6.48
N TRP A 20 15.27 -1.97 7.02
CA TRP A 20 13.96 -1.99 6.36
C TRP A 20 12.89 -1.25 7.18
N GLN A 21 11.85 -0.81 6.49
CA GLN A 21 10.68 -0.21 7.11
C GLN A 21 9.40 -0.80 6.51
N HIS A 22 8.42 -1.08 7.37
CA HIS A 22 7.13 -1.62 6.97
C HIS A 22 6.07 -0.54 6.98
N ILE A 23 5.26 -0.49 5.93
CA ILE A 23 4.22 0.52 5.74
C ILE A 23 2.90 -0.18 5.40
N VAL A 24 1.84 0.12 6.12
CA VAL A 24 0.49 -0.40 5.86
C VAL A 24 -0.38 0.73 5.32
N PHE A 25 -0.96 0.51 4.15
CA PHE A 25 -1.88 1.43 3.50
C PHE A 25 -3.30 0.90 3.57
N THR A 26 -4.21 1.66 4.16
CA THR A 26 -5.63 1.30 4.22
C THR A 26 -6.50 2.29 3.46
N LEU A 27 -7.74 1.88 3.20
CA LEU A 27 -8.80 2.71 2.62
C LEU A 27 -9.88 3.00 3.66
N PRO A 28 -10.62 4.10 3.52
CA PRO A 28 -11.90 4.28 4.22
C PRO A 28 -12.85 3.09 3.96
N CYS A 29 -13.55 2.64 4.99
CA CYS A 29 -14.45 1.48 4.89
C CYS A 29 -15.54 1.65 3.82
N GLN A 30 -15.93 2.89 3.51
CA GLN A 30 -16.89 3.22 2.45
C GLN A 30 -16.45 2.73 1.06
N TYR A 31 -15.14 2.52 0.84
CA TYR A 31 -14.61 1.99 -0.44
C TYR A 31 -14.46 0.47 -0.45
N TRP A 32 -14.67 -0.23 0.66
CA TRP A 32 -14.39 -1.66 0.74
C TRP A 32 -15.29 -2.50 -0.17
N SER A 33 -16.60 -2.20 -0.22
CA SER A 33 -17.52 -2.88 -1.13
C SER A 33 -17.18 -2.61 -2.60
N LEU A 34 -16.73 -1.39 -2.91
CA LEU A 34 -16.26 -1.06 -4.25
C LEU A 34 -15.06 -1.93 -4.67
N VAL A 35 -14.05 -2.08 -3.80
CA VAL A 35 -12.88 -2.94 -4.06
C VAL A 35 -13.30 -4.41 -4.16
N PHE A 36 -14.29 -4.83 -3.38
CA PHE A 36 -14.82 -6.20 -3.46
C PHE A 36 -15.39 -6.53 -4.84
N HIS A 37 -16.14 -5.63 -5.43
CA HIS A 37 -16.76 -5.80 -6.76
C HIS A 37 -15.80 -5.46 -7.92
N ASN A 38 -14.68 -4.79 -7.63
CA ASN A 38 -13.67 -4.39 -8.61
C ASN A 38 -12.28 -4.89 -8.18
N ARG A 39 -12.07 -6.22 -8.18
CA ARG A 39 -10.85 -6.86 -7.66
C ARG A 39 -9.57 -6.36 -8.31
N TRP A 40 -9.62 -5.88 -9.54
CA TRP A 40 -8.48 -5.28 -10.23
C TRP A 40 -7.92 -4.04 -9.50
N LEU A 41 -8.75 -3.35 -8.68
CA LEU A 41 -8.29 -2.25 -7.84
C LEU A 41 -7.21 -2.68 -6.83
N LEU A 42 -7.18 -3.95 -6.41
CA LEU A 42 -6.14 -4.45 -5.50
C LEU A 42 -4.74 -4.34 -6.11
N ALA A 43 -4.59 -4.69 -7.39
CA ALA A 43 -3.33 -4.53 -8.12
C ALA A 43 -2.96 -3.05 -8.28
N GLU A 44 -3.93 -2.19 -8.60
CA GLU A 44 -3.71 -0.74 -8.69
C GLU A 44 -3.33 -0.12 -7.34
N MET A 45 -3.96 -0.56 -6.24
CA MET A 45 -3.58 -0.15 -4.89
C MET A 45 -2.13 -0.52 -4.58
N SER A 46 -1.73 -1.75 -4.88
CA SER A 46 -0.36 -2.22 -4.69
C SER A 46 0.64 -1.37 -5.48
N ARG A 47 0.36 -1.13 -6.76
CA ARG A 47 1.18 -0.29 -7.63
C ARG A 47 1.28 1.15 -7.10
N ILE A 48 0.16 1.76 -6.72
CA ILE A 48 0.14 3.12 -6.18
C ILE A 48 0.93 3.23 -4.88
N ALA A 49 0.85 2.24 -3.99
CA ALA A 49 1.64 2.21 -2.76
C ALA A 49 3.14 2.24 -3.06
N ALA A 50 3.61 1.41 -4.01
CA ALA A 50 4.99 1.41 -4.46
C ALA A 50 5.38 2.74 -5.13
N ASP A 51 4.54 3.29 -6.02
CA ASP A 51 4.78 4.56 -6.69
C ASP A 51 4.91 5.74 -5.71
N VAL A 52 4.16 5.73 -4.58
CA VAL A 52 4.27 6.75 -3.53
C VAL A 52 5.66 6.74 -2.89
N ILE A 53 6.16 5.56 -2.56
CA ILE A 53 7.48 5.43 -1.93
C ILE A 53 8.59 5.77 -2.93
N GLN A 54 8.51 5.27 -4.15
CA GLN A 54 9.47 5.59 -5.21
C GLN A 54 9.53 7.09 -5.51
N GLU A 55 8.38 7.78 -5.50
CA GLU A 55 8.34 9.24 -5.70
C GLU A 55 9.05 10.01 -4.58
N ILE A 56 8.88 9.57 -3.33
CA ILE A 56 9.60 10.16 -2.19
C ILE A 56 11.12 9.94 -2.34
N CYS A 57 11.53 8.75 -2.76
CA CYS A 57 12.94 8.41 -2.95
C CYS A 57 13.56 9.17 -4.13
N ARG A 58 12.83 9.34 -5.23
CA ARG A 58 13.30 10.15 -6.38
C ARG A 58 13.60 11.59 -6.03
N GLN A 59 12.87 12.19 -5.09
CA GLN A 59 13.15 13.56 -4.61
C GLN A 59 14.51 13.70 -3.90
N THR A 60 15.16 12.60 -3.59
CA THR A 60 16.46 12.54 -2.91
C THR A 60 17.50 11.75 -3.71
N ASP A 61 17.22 11.43 -4.98
CA ASP A 61 18.05 10.64 -5.89
C ASP A 61 18.43 9.26 -5.32
N VAL A 62 17.49 8.60 -4.64
CA VAL A 62 17.71 7.30 -4.02
C VAL A 62 16.84 6.23 -4.70
N VAL A 63 17.44 5.08 -4.97
CA VAL A 63 16.73 3.89 -5.46
C VAL A 63 16.50 2.94 -4.28
N PRO A 64 15.25 2.75 -3.84
CA PRO A 64 14.90 1.84 -2.75
C PRO A 64 14.68 0.42 -3.25
N GLY A 65 14.85 -0.57 -2.39
CA GLY A 65 14.25 -1.89 -2.54
C GLY A 65 12.81 -1.85 -2.03
N ILE A 66 11.85 -2.36 -2.81
CA ILE A 66 10.41 -2.36 -2.43
C ILE A 66 9.78 -3.69 -2.80
N PHE A 67 8.95 -4.22 -1.91
CA PHE A 67 7.97 -5.24 -2.26
C PHE A 67 6.64 -5.01 -1.54
N THR A 68 5.56 -5.50 -2.13
CA THR A 68 4.20 -5.34 -1.61
C THR A 68 3.50 -6.68 -1.44
N VAL A 69 2.59 -6.76 -0.48
CA VAL A 69 1.70 -7.88 -0.27
C VAL A 69 0.27 -7.36 -0.13
N ILE A 70 -0.65 -7.92 -0.89
CA ILE A 70 -2.07 -7.58 -0.84
C ILE A 70 -2.73 -8.40 0.25
N HIS A 71 -3.36 -7.72 1.21
CA HIS A 71 -4.21 -8.36 2.21
C HIS A 71 -5.65 -7.90 2.01
N THR A 72 -6.58 -8.84 2.16
CA THR A 72 -8.01 -8.58 1.93
C THR A 72 -8.88 -8.86 3.15
N TRP A 73 -8.29 -9.36 4.25
CA TRP A 73 -8.99 -9.72 5.48
C TRP A 73 -8.36 -9.02 6.67
N GLY A 74 -9.19 -8.47 7.54
CA GLY A 74 -8.79 -7.96 8.84
C GLY A 74 -8.53 -9.08 9.87
N ARG A 75 -8.08 -8.70 11.07
CA ARG A 75 -7.89 -9.65 12.18
C ARG A 75 -9.19 -10.27 12.66
N ASP A 76 -10.30 -9.58 12.44
CA ASP A 76 -11.68 -10.01 12.71
C ASP A 76 -12.27 -10.89 11.61
N GLN A 77 -11.47 -11.30 10.64
CA GLN A 77 -11.85 -12.09 9.47
C GLN A 77 -12.92 -11.41 8.59
N GLN A 78 -13.05 -10.09 8.68
CA GLN A 78 -13.89 -9.32 7.79
C GLN A 78 -13.11 -8.81 6.58
N TRP A 79 -13.84 -8.55 5.49
CA TRP A 79 -13.29 -7.95 4.29
C TRP A 79 -12.69 -6.57 4.61
N HIS A 80 -11.38 -6.45 4.48
CA HIS A 80 -10.62 -5.24 4.77
C HIS A 80 -9.42 -5.14 3.82
N PRO A 81 -9.62 -4.63 2.60
CA PRO A 81 -8.53 -4.54 1.62
C PRO A 81 -7.48 -3.52 2.06
N HIS A 82 -6.24 -3.98 2.16
CA HIS A 82 -5.10 -3.14 2.53
C HIS A 82 -3.81 -3.68 1.92
N ILE A 83 -2.83 -2.79 1.78
CA ILE A 83 -1.52 -3.12 1.22
C ILE A 83 -0.48 -3.06 2.32
N HIS A 84 0.24 -4.15 2.49
CA HIS A 84 1.49 -4.19 3.21
C HIS A 84 2.62 -3.93 2.23
N LEU A 85 3.44 -2.92 2.51
CA LEU A 85 4.62 -2.59 1.74
C LEU A 85 5.83 -2.64 2.65
N SER A 86 6.88 -3.29 2.20
CA SER A 86 8.19 -3.17 2.82
C SER A 86 9.13 -2.45 1.87
N THR A 87 9.87 -1.50 2.42
CA THR A 87 10.89 -0.75 1.70
C THR A 87 12.17 -0.72 2.52
N THR A 88 13.30 -0.69 1.84
CA THR A 88 14.56 -0.36 2.51
C THR A 88 14.44 1.01 3.17
N ALA A 89 15.03 1.18 4.38
CA ALA A 89 15.03 2.46 5.09
C ALA A 89 16.11 3.42 4.53
N GLY A 90 16.29 3.38 3.24
CA GLY A 90 17.24 4.12 2.45
C GLY A 90 17.41 3.47 1.09
N GLY A 91 18.46 3.78 0.39
CA GLY A 91 18.77 3.17 -0.89
C GLY A 91 20.10 3.67 -1.45
N VAL A 92 20.40 3.23 -2.63
CA VAL A 92 21.64 3.55 -3.34
C VAL A 92 21.41 4.82 -4.17
N THR A 93 22.36 5.74 -4.07
CA THR A 93 22.44 6.97 -4.88
C THR A 93 23.17 6.71 -6.21
N PRO A 94 23.14 7.62 -7.18
CA PRO A 94 23.85 7.45 -8.47
C PRO A 94 25.37 7.26 -8.34
N ASP A 95 25.97 7.74 -7.29
CA ASP A 95 27.40 7.55 -6.96
C ASP A 95 27.68 6.26 -6.17
N HIS A 96 26.70 5.33 -6.15
CA HIS A 96 26.77 4.03 -5.49
C HIS A 96 26.98 4.08 -3.96
N THR A 97 26.63 5.20 -3.31
CA THR A 97 26.65 5.31 -1.85
C THR A 97 25.28 5.02 -1.25
N TRP A 98 25.25 4.53 0.00
CA TRP A 98 24.00 4.33 0.73
C TRP A 98 23.54 5.62 1.40
N LYS A 99 22.28 5.99 1.20
CA LYS A 99 21.64 7.13 1.87
C LYS A 99 20.40 6.68 2.64
N ASN A 100 20.39 6.94 3.94
CA ASN A 100 19.23 6.67 4.79
C ASN A 100 18.08 7.62 4.45
N LEU A 101 16.86 7.08 4.48
CA LEU A 101 15.63 7.83 4.30
C LEU A 101 14.70 7.66 5.48
N HIS A 102 13.88 8.66 5.72
CA HIS A 102 12.82 8.62 6.71
C HIS A 102 11.47 8.88 6.05
N PHE A 103 10.53 7.93 6.23
CA PHE A 103 9.18 8.04 5.67
C PHE A 103 8.22 8.59 6.71
N TYR A 104 7.72 9.80 6.47
CA TYR A 104 6.74 10.44 7.35
C TYR A 104 5.33 10.00 7.00
N ALA A 105 4.63 9.32 7.92
CA ALA A 105 3.29 8.78 7.71
C ALA A 105 2.30 9.80 7.12
N ARG A 106 2.36 11.06 7.59
CA ARG A 106 1.49 12.14 7.11
C ARG A 106 1.74 12.46 5.62
N LYS A 107 3.00 12.50 5.16
CA LYS A 107 3.35 12.73 3.76
C LYS A 107 2.89 11.56 2.89
N VAL A 108 3.23 10.34 3.30
CA VAL A 108 2.87 9.10 2.60
C VAL A 108 1.34 8.99 2.48
N MET A 109 0.60 9.21 3.58
CA MET A 109 -0.87 9.18 3.58
C MET A 109 -1.48 10.23 2.64
N SER A 110 -0.94 11.44 2.60
CA SER A 110 -1.43 12.50 1.73
C SER A 110 -1.30 12.11 0.25
N MET A 111 -0.15 11.55 -0.14
CA MET A 111 0.11 11.08 -1.51
C MET A 111 -0.76 9.87 -1.86
N TRP A 112 -0.88 8.90 -0.95
CA TRP A 112 -1.75 7.73 -1.08
C TRP A 112 -3.19 8.12 -1.36
N ARG A 113 -3.77 8.92 -0.47
CA ARG A 113 -5.14 9.44 -0.58
C ARG A 113 -5.38 10.14 -1.91
N TYR A 114 -4.51 11.06 -2.30
CA TYR A 114 -4.63 11.79 -3.55
C TYR A 114 -4.65 10.86 -4.76
N ARG A 115 -3.71 9.91 -4.82
CA ARG A 115 -3.58 9.02 -5.97
C ARG A 115 -4.74 8.04 -6.09
N ILE A 116 -5.21 7.47 -4.97
CA ILE A 116 -6.39 6.58 -4.96
C ILE A 116 -7.64 7.36 -5.36
N THR A 117 -7.89 8.51 -4.77
CA THR A 117 -9.07 9.32 -5.13
C THR A 117 -9.05 9.69 -6.61
N ARG A 118 -7.90 10.08 -7.14
CA ARG A 118 -7.72 10.38 -8.56
C ARG A 118 -7.93 9.16 -9.46
N LEU A 119 -7.46 7.98 -9.05
CA LEU A 119 -7.73 6.72 -9.74
C LEU A 119 -9.24 6.46 -9.83
N LEU A 120 -9.94 6.47 -8.68
CA LEU A 120 -11.36 6.20 -8.60
C LEU A 120 -12.21 7.21 -9.40
N SER A 121 -11.83 8.50 -9.38
CA SER A 121 -12.49 9.49 -10.21
C SER A 121 -12.28 9.24 -11.70
N ARG A 122 -11.04 8.98 -12.11
CA ARG A 122 -10.71 8.76 -13.53
C ARG A 122 -11.32 7.48 -14.08
N LYS A 123 -11.32 6.40 -13.27
CA LYS A 123 -11.79 5.07 -13.64
C LYS A 123 -13.29 4.86 -13.41
N TYR A 124 -14.03 5.89 -13.03
CA TYR A 124 -15.47 5.79 -12.78
C TYR A 124 -16.26 5.06 -13.87
N PRO A 125 -16.01 5.25 -15.19
CA PRO A 125 -16.77 4.53 -16.22
C PRO A 125 -16.50 3.02 -16.28
N GLU A 126 -15.38 2.58 -15.67
CA GLU A 126 -14.96 1.17 -15.67
C GLU A 126 -15.38 0.46 -14.36
N LEU A 127 -15.89 1.22 -13.37
CA LEU A 127 -16.26 0.67 -12.07
C LEU A 127 -17.60 -0.06 -12.12
N VAL A 128 -17.63 -1.25 -11.56
CA VAL A 128 -18.86 -1.91 -11.14
C VAL A 128 -19.27 -1.27 -9.81
N ILE A 129 -20.34 -0.47 -9.86
CA ILE A 129 -20.87 0.20 -8.67
C ILE A 129 -21.69 -0.80 -7.85
N PRO A 130 -21.35 -1.10 -6.60
CA PRO A 130 -22.14 -1.98 -5.75
C PRO A 130 -23.44 -1.30 -5.32
N ASP A 131 -24.47 -2.10 -4.99
CA ASP A 131 -25.79 -1.59 -4.55
C ASP A 131 -25.67 -0.62 -3.36
N ALA A 132 -24.73 -0.88 -2.45
CA ALA A 132 -24.45 -0.01 -1.31
C ALA A 132 -23.97 1.41 -1.70
N LEU A 133 -23.60 1.63 -2.95
CA LEU A 133 -23.15 2.91 -3.52
C LEU A 133 -23.98 3.33 -4.73
N ALA A 134 -25.17 2.75 -4.92
CA ALA A 134 -26.01 2.99 -6.11
C ALA A 134 -26.39 4.48 -6.27
N VAL A 135 -26.63 5.18 -5.17
CA VAL A 135 -26.95 6.62 -5.17
C VAL A 135 -25.72 7.46 -5.56
N GLU A 136 -24.60 7.20 -4.90
CA GLU A 136 -23.33 7.92 -5.10
C GLU A 136 -22.73 7.63 -6.49
N GLY A 137 -22.96 6.43 -6.99
CA GLY A 137 -22.48 5.99 -8.30
C GLY A 137 -23.46 6.27 -9.45
N SER A 138 -24.60 6.91 -9.21
CA SER A 138 -25.66 7.15 -10.22
C SER A 138 -25.22 8.11 -11.33
N SER A 139 -24.32 9.03 -11.03
CA SER A 139 -23.76 9.97 -11.99
C SER A 139 -22.30 10.32 -11.65
N ARG A 140 -21.56 10.81 -12.66
CA ARG A 140 -20.21 11.36 -12.46
C ARG A 140 -20.18 12.46 -11.40
N ARG A 141 -21.20 13.29 -11.35
CA ARG A 141 -21.32 14.39 -10.39
C ARG A 141 -21.46 13.88 -8.96
N ASP A 142 -22.34 12.90 -8.75
CA ASP A 142 -22.58 12.32 -7.43
C ASP A 142 -21.39 11.50 -6.97
N TRP A 143 -20.75 10.77 -7.89
CA TRP A 143 -19.50 10.07 -7.63
C TRP A 143 -18.38 11.02 -7.14
N ASN A 144 -18.16 12.13 -7.83
CA ASN A 144 -17.15 13.09 -7.40
C ASN A 144 -17.48 13.72 -6.04
N ARG A 145 -18.77 14.02 -5.79
CA ARG A 145 -19.23 14.50 -4.46
C ARG A 145 -18.97 13.47 -3.36
N PHE A 146 -19.20 12.20 -3.62
CA PHE A 146 -18.88 11.11 -2.71
C PHE A 146 -17.38 11.04 -2.41
N LEU A 147 -16.52 11.07 -3.43
CA LEU A 147 -15.07 11.08 -3.27
C LEU A 147 -14.61 12.29 -2.43
N ASP A 148 -15.13 13.47 -2.70
CA ASP A 148 -14.80 14.71 -1.98
C ASP A 148 -15.21 14.65 -0.51
N SER A 149 -16.39 14.10 -0.21
CA SER A 149 -16.91 13.97 1.16
C SER A 149 -16.06 13.04 2.03
N HIS A 150 -15.40 12.04 1.42
CA HIS A 150 -14.52 11.08 2.10
C HIS A 150 -13.04 11.41 1.96
N TYR A 151 -12.68 12.48 1.28
CA TYR A 151 -11.28 12.81 0.99
C TYR A 151 -10.43 13.03 2.25
N ARG A 152 -11.01 13.51 3.35
CA ARG A 152 -10.26 13.83 4.59
C ARG A 152 -10.50 12.86 5.74
N ARG A 153 -11.31 11.80 5.55
CA ARG A 153 -11.75 10.90 6.62
C ARG A 153 -11.48 9.44 6.30
N GLY A 154 -11.15 8.67 7.33
CA GLY A 154 -11.02 7.21 7.22
C GLY A 154 -9.74 6.69 6.55
N TRP A 155 -8.87 7.56 6.04
CA TRP A 155 -7.57 7.18 5.49
C TRP A 155 -6.59 6.91 6.61
N ASN A 156 -5.82 5.82 6.49
CA ASN A 156 -4.76 5.53 7.42
C ASN A 156 -3.54 4.96 6.70
N VAL A 157 -2.36 5.45 7.09
CA VAL A 157 -1.07 4.87 6.73
C VAL A 157 -0.27 4.73 8.01
N ASN A 158 0.09 3.50 8.32
CA ASN A 158 0.97 3.21 9.44
C ASN A 158 2.37 2.95 8.93
N VAL A 159 3.36 3.69 9.45
CA VAL A 159 4.78 3.51 9.15
C VAL A 159 5.44 2.95 10.41
N SER A 160 6.02 1.76 10.32
CA SER A 160 6.72 1.13 11.44
C SER A 160 8.00 1.90 11.81
N ARG A 161 8.56 1.57 12.97
CA ARG A 161 9.96 1.87 13.22
C ARG A 161 10.86 1.12 12.22
N VAL A 162 12.06 1.62 12.00
CA VAL A 162 13.08 0.94 11.20
C VAL A 162 13.45 -0.39 11.86
N MET A 163 13.58 -1.43 11.05
CA MET A 163 14.08 -2.76 11.42
C MET A 163 15.49 -2.91 10.86
N ASP A 164 16.43 -3.38 11.68
CA ASP A 164 17.86 -3.34 11.36
C ASP A 164 18.26 -4.29 10.20
N ASN A 165 17.45 -5.29 9.88
CA ASN A 165 17.76 -6.28 8.85
C ASN A 165 16.51 -6.87 8.17
N ALA A 166 16.73 -7.57 7.06
CA ALA A 166 15.69 -8.21 6.27
C ALA A 166 14.97 -9.37 7.00
N THR A 167 15.59 -10.01 7.98
CA THR A 167 15.02 -11.17 8.68
C THR A 167 13.73 -10.81 9.40
N HIS A 168 13.67 -9.68 10.08
CA HIS A 168 12.46 -9.23 10.77
C HIS A 168 11.30 -9.00 9.80
N VAL A 169 11.59 -8.46 8.61
CA VAL A 169 10.58 -8.27 7.55
C VAL A 169 10.08 -9.61 7.02
N ALA A 170 10.99 -10.53 6.71
CA ALA A 170 10.66 -11.85 6.17
C ALA A 170 9.84 -12.69 7.17
N VAL A 171 10.19 -12.68 8.44
CA VAL A 171 9.45 -13.36 9.51
C VAL A 171 8.07 -12.75 9.69
N TYR A 172 7.96 -11.43 9.66
CA TYR A 172 6.67 -10.74 9.75
C TYR A 172 5.72 -11.21 8.64
N PHE A 173 6.16 -11.17 7.38
CA PHE A 173 5.33 -11.64 6.26
C PHE A 173 5.10 -13.15 6.26
N GLY A 174 6.08 -13.94 6.64
CA GLY A 174 5.93 -15.38 6.76
C GLY A 174 4.83 -15.80 7.74
N SER A 175 4.51 -14.98 8.73
CA SER A 175 3.42 -15.23 9.68
C SER A 175 2.02 -15.16 9.04
N TYR A 176 1.89 -14.54 7.88
CA TYR A 176 0.62 -14.44 7.14
C TYR A 176 0.41 -15.54 6.10
N LEU A 177 1.42 -16.40 5.88
CA LEU A 177 1.36 -17.53 4.95
C LEU A 177 0.92 -18.85 5.64
N LYS A 178 0.02 -18.75 6.59
CA LYS A 178 -0.53 -19.91 7.30
C LYS A 178 -1.78 -20.44 6.61
#